data_48f103209eb992438dc3b1bb600bcf23
#
_entry.id   48f103209eb992438dc3b1bb600bcf23
#
_cell.length_a   1.000
_cell.length_b   1.000
_cell.length_c   1.000
_cell.angle_alpha   90.00
_cell.angle_beta   90.00
_cell.angle_gamma   90.00
#
_symmetry.space_group_name_H-M   'P 1'
#
loop_
_entity.id
_entity.type
_entity.pdbx_description
1 polymer ?
#
loop_
_entity_poly.entity_id
_entity_poly.type
_entity_poly.pdbx_seq_one_letter_code
_entity_poly.pdbx_strand_id
1 'polypeptide(L)'
;MNKVKVADWAQLQPEVPFRARVANVDLIVIRWPDAEEVSVLFGRCRHRGALMADGAVSGDTVQCTLHGSTYRYRSGRNVHYPGVDLQRFQAWIEGGAVWVDEEEIASWEQKNPQKYDRDAYLGDYADFKGTEDEPHVKMIQSLAEHGLEKVGHHGPMAAMGVPAHTLPRWDDLQLLTAQLQRPPLLDDEPVGTEVVIGPNSRKPLRLETPLMVSDMSFGALSEEAKLALSMGAELAGTGICSGEGGMLDGEQAANSRYFYELASARFGFSMDKVQRCQAFHFKGGQAAKTGTGGHLPGNKVVGRIAEVRGLQPGESAVSPARFPDWTTPADYRDFADQVREATGGIPIGFKLSAQHIERDIDAALEATADY
;
A
#
# COMPACT_ATOMS: atom_id res chain seq x y z
N MET A 1 40.29 -6.73 20.60
CA MET A 1 39.01 -6.66 21.36
C MET A 1 38.92 -5.28 22.02
N ASN A 2 38.06 -4.43 21.55
CA ASN A 2 37.80 -3.10 22.10
C ASN A 2 36.42 -3.11 22.78
N LYS A 3 36.42 -3.18 24.15
CA LYS A 3 35.18 -3.27 24.92
C LYS A 3 34.49 -1.89 24.97
N VAL A 4 33.26 -1.81 24.49
CA VAL A 4 32.39 -0.62 24.57
C VAL A 4 31.16 -0.94 25.39
N LYS A 5 30.84 -0.04 26.34
CA LYS A 5 29.64 -0.12 27.17
C LYS A 5 28.41 0.24 26.34
N VAL A 6 27.37 -0.61 26.36
CA VAL A 6 26.11 -0.40 25.64
C VAL A 6 24.92 -0.11 26.53
N ALA A 7 24.95 -0.52 27.81
CA ALA A 7 23.90 -0.23 28.78
C ALA A 7 24.40 -0.39 30.22
N ASP A 8 23.76 0.28 31.17
CA ASP A 8 23.83 -0.07 32.58
C ASP A 8 22.85 -1.21 32.85
N TRP A 9 23.29 -2.24 33.58
CA TRP A 9 22.43 -3.37 33.93
C TRP A 9 21.15 -2.96 34.65
N ALA A 10 21.23 -1.95 35.51
CA ALA A 10 20.10 -1.41 36.27
C ALA A 10 19.07 -0.69 35.41
N GLN A 11 19.44 -0.26 34.19
CA GLN A 11 18.53 0.40 33.25
C GLN A 11 17.75 -0.61 32.40
N LEU A 12 18.23 -1.86 32.33
CA LEU A 12 17.60 -2.89 31.54
C LEU A 12 16.48 -3.57 32.34
N GLN A 13 15.26 -3.37 31.91
CA GLN A 13 14.12 -4.16 32.36
C GLN A 13 14.09 -5.51 31.63
N PRO A 14 13.77 -6.63 32.32
CA PRO A 14 13.62 -7.92 31.63
C PRO A 14 12.60 -7.85 30.52
N GLU A 15 12.93 -8.42 29.36
CA GLU A 15 12.07 -8.50 28.16
C GLU A 15 11.66 -7.14 27.56
N VAL A 16 12.28 -6.05 28.00
CA VAL A 16 12.07 -4.73 27.40
C VAL A 16 13.24 -4.41 26.47
N PRO A 17 12.99 -4.22 25.18
CA PRO A 17 14.03 -3.86 24.22
C PRO A 17 14.69 -2.53 24.58
N PHE A 18 16.01 -2.51 24.61
CA PHE A 18 16.80 -1.32 24.87
C PHE A 18 17.66 -0.99 23.66
N ARG A 19 17.67 0.27 23.24
CA ARG A 19 18.45 0.74 22.09
C ARG A 19 19.88 1.08 22.49
N ALA A 20 20.84 0.58 21.71
CA ALA A 20 22.22 1.01 21.76
C ALA A 20 22.78 1.24 20.36
N ARG A 21 23.97 1.84 20.26
CA ARG A 21 24.66 2.05 18.98
C ARG A 21 26.17 1.94 19.19
N VAL A 22 26.83 1.14 18.37
CA VAL A 22 28.29 0.96 18.37
C VAL A 22 28.77 0.86 16.94
N ALA A 23 29.91 1.45 16.61
CA ALA A 23 30.54 1.42 15.28
C ALA A 23 29.52 1.67 14.14
N ASN A 24 28.66 2.67 14.30
CA ASN A 24 27.60 3.06 13.35
C ASN A 24 26.47 2.01 13.16
N VAL A 25 26.45 0.93 13.95
CA VAL A 25 25.43 -0.12 13.92
C VAL A 25 24.40 0.12 15.03
N ASP A 26 23.12 0.20 14.67
CA ASP A 26 22.04 0.17 15.65
C ASP A 26 21.95 -1.24 16.25
N LEU A 27 21.83 -1.30 17.56
CA LEU A 27 21.74 -2.53 18.34
C LEU A 27 20.46 -2.54 19.17
N ILE A 28 19.92 -3.73 19.39
CA ILE A 28 18.89 -4.00 20.39
C ILE A 28 19.50 -4.84 21.50
N VAL A 29 19.30 -4.40 22.73
CA VAL A 29 19.75 -5.09 23.95
C VAL A 29 18.53 -5.58 24.69
N ILE A 30 18.43 -6.88 24.96
CA ILE A 30 17.30 -7.47 25.68
C ILE A 30 17.82 -8.31 26.85
N ARG A 31 17.48 -7.90 28.08
CA ARG A 31 17.77 -8.66 29.30
C ARG A 31 16.82 -9.85 29.40
N TRP A 32 17.36 -11.01 29.74
CA TRP A 32 16.56 -12.22 29.94
C TRP A 32 15.82 -12.19 31.29
N PRO A 33 14.59 -12.70 31.36
CA PRO A 33 13.81 -12.67 32.60
C PRO A 33 14.26 -13.71 33.62
N ASP A 34 14.85 -14.81 33.16
CA ASP A 34 15.13 -16.03 33.91
C ASP A 34 16.62 -16.24 34.20
N ALA A 35 17.49 -15.33 33.78
CA ALA A 35 18.94 -15.43 33.96
C ALA A 35 19.62 -14.06 34.00
N GLU A 36 20.82 -14.01 34.61
CA GLU A 36 21.70 -12.84 34.46
C GLU A 36 22.42 -12.91 33.10
N GLU A 37 21.61 -12.83 32.03
CA GLU A 37 22.03 -12.90 30.64
C GLU A 37 21.37 -11.82 29.81
N VAL A 38 21.99 -11.50 28.69
CA VAL A 38 21.54 -10.48 27.75
C VAL A 38 21.78 -10.95 26.32
N SER A 39 20.88 -10.57 25.45
CA SER A 39 21.09 -10.65 24.00
C SER A 39 21.40 -9.28 23.44
N VAL A 40 22.48 -9.17 22.68
CA VAL A 40 22.76 -8.00 21.85
C VAL A 40 22.67 -8.41 20.40
N LEU A 41 21.70 -7.85 19.69
CA LEU A 41 21.39 -8.20 18.33
C LEU A 41 21.48 -6.96 17.43
N PHE A 42 21.63 -7.19 16.13
CA PHE A 42 21.46 -6.15 15.15
C PHE A 42 20.10 -5.48 15.30
N GLY A 43 20.08 -4.18 15.49
CA GLY A 43 18.92 -3.42 15.95
C GLY A 43 17.96 -3.00 14.84
N ARG A 44 18.14 -3.49 13.62
CA ARG A 44 17.28 -3.17 12.47
C ARG A 44 16.59 -4.41 11.92
N CYS A 45 15.29 -4.34 11.74
CA CYS A 45 14.49 -5.41 11.11
C CYS A 45 15.00 -5.70 9.70
N ARG A 46 15.25 -6.97 9.40
CA ARG A 46 15.79 -7.40 8.09
C ARG A 46 14.82 -7.22 6.93
N HIS A 47 13.53 -7.01 7.24
CA HIS A 47 12.51 -6.77 6.21
C HIS A 47 12.68 -5.39 5.56
N ARG A 48 12.58 -4.32 6.36
CA ARG A 48 12.69 -2.93 5.89
C ARG A 48 13.48 -2.01 6.82
N GLY A 49 14.30 -2.58 7.72
CA GLY A 49 15.25 -1.85 8.55
C GLY A 49 14.65 -1.14 9.78
N ALA A 50 13.35 -1.37 10.17
CA ALA A 50 12.74 -0.77 11.37
C ALA A 50 13.58 -0.97 12.62
N LEU A 51 13.60 0.02 13.51
CA LEU A 51 14.27 -0.12 14.79
C LEU A 51 13.58 -1.23 15.62
N MET A 52 14.33 -2.28 15.90
CA MET A 52 13.85 -3.38 16.73
C MET A 52 13.71 -3.01 18.21
N ALA A 53 14.32 -1.89 18.62
CA ALA A 53 14.16 -1.34 19.97
C ALA A 53 12.75 -0.76 20.22
N ASP A 54 12.03 -0.42 19.15
CA ASP A 54 10.63 0.01 19.22
C ASP A 54 9.66 -1.20 19.19
N GLY A 55 10.22 -2.41 19.12
CA GLY A 55 9.47 -3.66 19.09
C GLY A 55 8.91 -4.08 20.45
N ALA A 56 8.06 -5.08 20.43
CA ALA A 56 7.49 -5.71 21.61
C ALA A 56 8.03 -7.12 21.79
N VAL A 57 8.36 -7.49 23.04
CA VAL A 57 8.72 -8.88 23.39
C VAL A 57 7.47 -9.63 23.82
N SER A 58 7.30 -10.84 23.31
CA SER A 58 6.26 -11.77 23.71
C SER A 58 6.84 -13.19 23.77
N GLY A 59 6.87 -13.80 24.94
CA GLY A 59 7.52 -15.08 25.18
C GLY A 59 9.01 -15.02 24.82
N ASP A 60 9.47 -15.88 23.92
CA ASP A 60 10.89 -15.95 23.49
C ASP A 60 11.19 -15.11 22.24
N THR A 61 10.25 -14.26 21.82
CA THR A 61 10.35 -13.50 20.57
C THR A 61 10.25 -12.00 20.76
N VAL A 62 10.94 -11.25 19.88
CA VAL A 62 10.75 -9.82 19.67
C VAL A 62 10.11 -9.57 18.31
N GLN A 63 9.04 -8.80 18.30
CA GLN A 63 8.28 -8.49 17.09
C GLN A 63 8.53 -7.05 16.65
N CYS A 64 8.80 -6.88 15.36
CA CYS A 64 8.89 -5.58 14.73
C CYS A 64 7.50 -4.93 14.64
N THR A 65 7.36 -3.70 15.13
CA THR A 65 6.07 -2.97 15.15
C THR A 65 5.58 -2.59 13.76
N LEU A 66 6.47 -2.55 12.75
CA LEU A 66 6.09 -2.06 11.42
C LEU A 66 5.24 -3.06 10.63
N HIS A 67 5.71 -4.31 10.51
CA HIS A 67 5.03 -5.34 9.69
C HIS A 67 4.96 -6.71 10.39
N GLY A 68 5.21 -6.76 11.70
CA GLY A 68 5.08 -7.99 12.47
C GLY A 68 6.21 -9.02 12.28
N SER A 69 7.31 -8.68 11.59
CA SER A 69 8.45 -9.60 11.48
C SER A 69 8.94 -10.00 12.86
N THR A 70 9.02 -11.31 13.13
CA THR A 70 9.24 -11.85 14.47
C THR A 70 10.56 -12.63 14.53
N TYR A 71 11.34 -12.36 15.57
CA TYR A 71 12.66 -12.97 15.78
C TYR A 71 12.78 -13.51 17.19
N ARG A 72 13.43 -14.66 17.35
CA ARG A 72 13.78 -15.18 18.68
C ARG A 72 14.89 -14.33 19.27
N TYR A 73 14.60 -13.60 20.33
CA TYR A 73 15.58 -12.63 20.83
C TYR A 73 16.84 -13.26 21.44
N ARG A 74 16.77 -14.51 21.90
CA ARG A 74 17.96 -15.22 22.43
C ARG A 74 18.94 -15.64 21.35
N SER A 75 18.49 -15.87 20.11
CA SER A 75 19.32 -16.37 19.01
C SER A 75 19.44 -15.46 17.80
N GLY A 76 18.52 -14.49 17.66
CA GLY A 76 18.38 -13.66 16.47
C GLY A 76 17.62 -14.31 15.33
N ARG A 77 17.25 -15.60 15.41
CA ARG A 77 16.60 -16.31 14.30
C ARG A 77 15.22 -15.78 13.99
N ASN A 78 14.95 -15.56 12.70
CA ASN A 78 13.61 -15.24 12.23
C ASN A 78 12.68 -16.46 12.42
N VAL A 79 11.46 -16.23 12.92
CA VAL A 79 10.50 -17.30 13.22
C VAL A 79 9.90 -17.89 11.95
N HIS A 80 9.69 -17.08 10.91
CA HIS A 80 8.94 -17.43 9.70
C HIS A 80 9.82 -17.64 8.47
N TYR A 81 10.97 -16.93 8.40
CA TYR A 81 11.82 -16.89 7.21
C TYR A 81 13.26 -17.29 7.54
N PRO A 82 13.65 -18.55 7.33
CA PRO A 82 15.02 -19.00 7.54
C PRO A 82 16.03 -18.19 6.71
N GLY A 83 17.15 -17.82 7.34
CA GLY A 83 18.22 -17.06 6.68
C GLY A 83 18.05 -15.54 6.68
N VAL A 84 16.95 -15.02 7.23
CA VAL A 84 16.69 -13.58 7.42
C VAL A 84 16.84 -13.21 8.90
N ASP A 85 17.92 -13.69 9.51
CA ASP A 85 18.16 -13.58 10.94
C ASP A 85 18.76 -12.24 11.33
N LEU A 86 18.53 -11.80 12.58
CA LEU A 86 19.27 -10.71 13.19
C LEU A 86 20.62 -11.24 13.66
N GLN A 87 21.71 -10.57 13.27
CA GLN A 87 23.03 -10.90 13.79
C GLN A 87 23.04 -10.75 15.31
N ARG A 88 23.53 -11.78 16.01
CA ARG A 88 23.83 -11.72 17.43
C ARG A 88 25.31 -11.41 17.63
N PHE A 89 25.59 -10.46 18.49
CA PHE A 89 26.96 -10.06 18.87
C PHE A 89 27.30 -10.58 20.25
N GLN A 90 28.59 -10.79 20.48
CA GLN A 90 29.09 -11.22 21.78
C GLN A 90 28.93 -10.08 22.81
N ALA A 91 28.40 -10.42 23.96
CA ALA A 91 28.19 -9.45 25.04
C ALA A 91 28.63 -10.03 26.40
N TRP A 92 29.06 -9.15 27.29
CA TRP A 92 29.49 -9.49 28.65
C TRP A 92 28.79 -8.60 29.68
N ILE A 93 28.47 -9.16 30.82
CA ILE A 93 27.97 -8.43 31.95
C ILE A 93 29.13 -8.31 32.96
N GLU A 94 29.63 -7.11 33.15
CA GLU A 94 30.78 -6.88 34.02
C GLU A 94 30.65 -5.51 34.71
N GLY A 95 30.86 -5.47 36.04
CA GLY A 95 30.80 -4.23 36.82
C GLY A 95 29.43 -3.53 36.79
N GLY A 96 28.35 -4.28 36.68
CA GLY A 96 26.99 -3.73 36.61
C GLY A 96 26.65 -3.06 35.24
N ALA A 97 27.41 -3.36 34.20
CA ALA A 97 27.17 -2.86 32.85
C ALA A 97 27.25 -3.98 31.80
N VAL A 98 26.63 -3.74 30.65
CA VAL A 98 26.70 -4.62 29.46
C VAL A 98 27.72 -4.05 28.50
N TRP A 99 28.63 -4.89 28.08
CA TRP A 99 29.73 -4.59 27.17
C TRP A 99 29.68 -5.43 25.91
N VAL A 100 30.17 -4.89 24.79
CA VAL A 100 30.33 -5.57 23.51
C VAL A 100 31.73 -5.33 22.95
N ASP A 101 32.13 -6.09 21.95
CA ASP A 101 33.37 -5.86 21.21
C ASP A 101 33.08 -4.97 19.98
N GLU A 102 33.57 -3.73 20.00
CA GLU A 102 33.44 -2.78 18.90
C GLU A 102 34.08 -3.30 17.60
N GLU A 103 35.19 -4.04 17.70
CA GLU A 103 35.89 -4.60 16.52
C GLU A 103 35.04 -5.66 15.82
N GLU A 104 34.34 -6.52 16.61
CA GLU A 104 33.38 -7.50 16.05
C GLU A 104 32.28 -6.79 15.26
N ILE A 105 31.68 -5.76 15.88
CA ILE A 105 30.56 -5.02 15.29
C ILE A 105 31.00 -4.23 14.05
N ALA A 106 32.13 -3.53 14.11
CA ALA A 106 32.70 -2.81 12.98
C ALA A 106 33.08 -3.73 11.82
N SER A 107 33.66 -4.91 12.13
CA SER A 107 34.01 -5.90 11.10
C SER A 107 32.78 -6.52 10.46
N TRP A 108 31.69 -6.66 11.21
CA TRP A 108 30.41 -7.11 10.67
C TRP A 108 29.80 -6.02 9.77
N GLU A 109 29.81 -4.76 10.19
CA GLU A 109 29.28 -3.63 9.42
C GLU A 109 29.99 -3.45 8.08
N GLN A 110 31.32 -3.59 8.02
CA GLN A 110 32.07 -3.56 6.77
C GLN A 110 31.60 -4.59 5.75
N LYS A 111 31.20 -5.79 6.20
CA LYS A 111 30.65 -6.87 5.37
C LYS A 111 29.17 -6.72 5.05
N ASN A 112 28.47 -5.98 5.89
CA ASN A 112 27.01 -5.74 5.83
C ASN A 112 26.72 -4.24 5.94
N PRO A 113 27.18 -3.41 4.99
CA PRO A 113 27.03 -1.96 5.08
C PRO A 113 25.56 -1.56 5.21
N GLN A 114 25.30 -0.62 6.14
CA GLN A 114 23.96 -0.12 6.38
C GLN A 114 23.48 0.63 5.13
N LYS A 115 22.49 0.06 4.45
CA LYS A 115 21.95 0.60 3.19
C LYS A 115 20.88 1.69 3.43
N TYR A 116 20.56 1.99 4.67
CA TYR A 116 19.48 2.91 5.01
C TYR A 116 20.05 4.24 5.48
N ASP A 117 19.63 5.32 4.83
CA ASP A 117 19.75 6.64 5.40
C ASP A 117 18.87 6.67 6.66
N ARG A 118 19.49 6.87 7.80
CA ARG A 118 18.82 6.84 9.10
C ARG A 118 17.77 7.93 9.22
N ASP A 119 18.04 9.10 8.68
CA ASP A 119 17.17 10.27 8.83
C ASP A 119 16.00 10.18 7.84
N ALA A 120 16.24 9.75 6.61
CA ALA A 120 15.19 9.43 5.66
C ALA A 120 14.28 8.31 6.19
N TYR A 121 14.88 7.30 6.82
CA TYR A 121 14.15 6.17 7.36
C TYR A 121 13.27 6.54 8.56
N LEU A 122 13.74 7.35 9.48
CA LEU A 122 12.94 7.85 10.60
C LEU A 122 11.76 8.71 10.13
N GLY A 123 11.89 9.37 8.97
CA GLY A 123 10.82 10.13 8.36
C GLY A 123 9.69 9.28 7.76
N ASP A 124 10.04 8.19 7.11
CA ASP A 124 9.07 7.21 6.58
C ASP A 124 8.41 6.38 7.68
N TYR A 125 9.02 6.35 8.86
CA TYR A 125 8.56 5.66 10.08
C TYR A 125 7.94 6.57 11.12
N ALA A 126 7.72 7.82 10.82
CA ALA A 126 6.73 8.54 11.57
C ALA A 126 5.40 7.78 11.38
N ASP A 127 5.31 6.63 12.06
CA ASP A 127 4.08 5.87 12.14
C ASP A 127 3.06 6.83 12.73
N PHE A 128 2.17 7.27 11.87
CA PHE A 128 1.06 8.13 12.23
C PHE A 128 0.07 7.44 13.18
N LYS A 129 0.41 6.23 13.64
CA LYS A 129 -0.25 5.57 14.74
C LYS A 129 0.14 6.29 16.04
N GLY A 130 -0.71 7.20 16.47
CA GLY A 130 -0.70 7.67 17.84
C GLY A 130 -1.13 6.57 18.81
N THR A 131 -1.36 6.91 20.05
CA THR A 131 -2.10 6.07 21.01
C THR A 131 -3.59 6.09 20.63
N GLU A 132 -4.38 5.16 21.18
CA GLU A 132 -5.85 5.19 21.04
C GLU A 132 -6.45 6.52 21.51
N ASP A 133 -5.84 7.12 22.54
CA ASP A 133 -6.29 8.40 23.11
C ASP A 133 -5.84 9.62 22.28
N GLU A 134 -4.69 9.52 21.63
CA GLU A 134 -4.08 10.63 20.88
C GLU A 134 -3.55 10.15 19.50
N PRO A 135 -4.43 9.75 18.59
CA PRO A 135 -4.02 9.11 17.32
C PRO A 135 -3.26 10.03 16.37
N HIS A 136 -3.33 11.35 16.54
CA HIS A 136 -2.77 12.32 15.61
C HIS A 136 -1.52 13.06 16.12
N VAL A 137 -1.08 12.79 17.35
CA VAL A 137 0.07 13.51 17.97
C VAL A 137 1.33 13.43 17.12
N LYS A 138 1.71 12.25 16.68
CA LYS A 138 2.92 12.06 15.86
C LYS A 138 2.84 12.78 14.51
N MET A 139 1.65 12.80 13.90
CA MET A 139 1.43 13.53 12.66
C MET A 139 1.55 15.04 12.87
N ILE A 140 0.95 15.56 13.94
CA ILE A 140 1.01 16.98 14.28
C ILE A 140 2.47 17.40 14.54
N GLN A 141 3.22 16.60 15.29
CA GLN A 141 4.64 16.83 15.55
C GLN A 141 5.46 16.80 14.26
N SER A 142 5.23 15.82 13.38
CA SER A 142 5.91 15.72 12.08
C SER A 142 5.58 16.90 11.17
N LEU A 143 4.32 17.36 11.15
CA LEU A 143 3.91 18.56 10.42
C LEU A 143 4.56 19.83 10.97
N ALA A 144 4.66 19.95 12.30
CA ALA A 144 5.29 21.11 12.94
C ALA A 144 6.81 21.17 12.67
N GLU A 145 7.48 20.01 12.63
CA GLU A 145 8.92 19.92 12.42
C GLU A 145 9.33 20.03 10.94
N HIS A 146 8.58 19.39 10.05
CA HIS A 146 9.00 19.17 8.67
C HIS A 146 8.08 19.81 7.62
N GLY A 147 6.93 20.35 8.03
CA GLY A 147 5.94 20.90 7.10
C GLY A 147 5.32 19.83 6.17
N LEU A 148 4.68 20.31 5.11
CA LEU A 148 3.99 19.45 4.13
C LEU A 148 4.94 18.68 3.22
N GLU A 149 6.20 19.11 3.09
CA GLU A 149 7.17 18.44 2.21
C GLU A 149 7.38 16.97 2.56
N LYS A 150 7.40 16.66 3.86
CA LYS A 150 7.63 15.30 4.35
C LYS A 150 6.35 14.49 4.51
N VAL A 151 5.27 15.14 4.88
CA VAL A 151 3.96 14.49 5.10
C VAL A 151 3.21 14.29 3.78
N GLY A 152 3.51 15.10 2.77
CA GLY A 152 2.83 15.09 1.49
C GLY A 152 1.47 15.78 1.50
N HIS A 153 0.80 15.80 0.34
CA HIS A 153 -0.44 16.55 0.16
C HIS A 153 -1.65 15.94 0.86
N HIS A 154 -1.61 14.68 1.20
CA HIS A 154 -2.77 13.95 1.73
C HIS A 154 -2.70 13.71 3.23
N GLY A 155 -1.52 13.76 3.84
CA GLY A 155 -1.33 13.21 5.18
C GLY A 155 -1.69 11.71 5.22
N PRO A 156 -1.97 11.16 6.39
CA PRO A 156 -2.45 9.79 6.50
C PRO A 156 -3.84 9.69 5.86
N MET A 157 -4.01 8.73 4.96
CA MET A 157 -5.30 8.45 4.35
C MET A 157 -6.17 7.71 5.34
N ALA A 158 -7.30 8.32 5.66
CA ALA A 158 -8.35 7.79 6.53
C ALA A 158 -9.71 8.08 5.90
N ALA A 159 -10.78 7.63 6.52
CA ALA A 159 -12.12 7.98 6.09
C ALA A 159 -12.36 9.49 6.32
N MET A 160 -12.23 10.28 5.29
CA MET A 160 -12.33 11.74 5.37
C MET A 160 -13.77 12.17 5.60
N GLY A 161 -13.98 13.07 6.58
CA GLY A 161 -15.30 13.61 6.89
C GLY A 161 -16.24 12.66 7.65
N VAL A 162 -15.83 11.44 7.91
CA VAL A 162 -16.61 10.42 8.64
C VAL A 162 -15.74 9.80 9.73
N PRO A 163 -16.19 9.73 10.99
CA PRO A 163 -15.50 9.01 12.04
C PRO A 163 -15.32 7.53 11.66
N ALA A 164 -14.09 7.01 11.73
CA ALA A 164 -13.77 5.65 11.28
C ALA A 164 -14.60 4.56 11.99
N HIS A 165 -15.00 4.80 13.26
CA HIS A 165 -15.80 3.86 14.03
C HIS A 165 -17.27 3.77 13.56
N THR A 166 -17.74 4.71 12.75
CA THR A 166 -19.11 4.69 12.19
C THR A 166 -19.17 4.01 10.82
N LEU A 167 -18.02 3.66 10.25
CA LEU A 167 -17.97 2.96 8.97
C LEU A 167 -18.27 1.47 9.16
N PRO A 168 -18.96 0.83 8.20
CA PRO A 168 -19.21 -0.60 8.25
C PRO A 168 -17.89 -1.39 8.21
N ARG A 169 -17.80 -2.43 9.00
CA ARG A 169 -16.69 -3.39 9.03
C ARG A 169 -17.17 -4.74 8.54
N TRP A 170 -16.26 -5.62 8.20
CA TRP A 170 -16.63 -6.99 7.80
C TRP A 170 -17.39 -7.73 8.89
N ASP A 171 -17.10 -7.46 10.17
CA ASP A 171 -17.82 -8.05 11.32
C ASP A 171 -19.27 -7.57 11.43
N ASP A 172 -19.61 -6.43 10.82
CA ASP A 172 -20.98 -5.89 10.79
C ASP A 172 -21.81 -6.51 9.65
N LEU A 173 -21.19 -7.27 8.74
CA LEU A 173 -21.82 -7.89 7.59
C LEU A 173 -22.06 -9.38 7.85
N GLN A 174 -23.31 -9.82 7.70
CA GLN A 174 -23.66 -11.24 7.83
C GLN A 174 -24.40 -11.70 6.59
N LEU A 175 -24.01 -12.87 6.08
CA LEU A 175 -24.73 -13.53 5.00
C LEU A 175 -25.99 -14.21 5.55
N LEU A 176 -27.14 -13.94 4.94
CA LEU A 176 -28.37 -14.64 5.26
C LEU A 176 -28.29 -16.04 4.66
N THR A 177 -28.32 -17.04 5.53
CA THR A 177 -28.29 -18.45 5.12
C THR A 177 -29.67 -18.94 4.73
N ALA A 178 -29.73 -19.83 3.77
CA ALA A 178 -30.97 -20.51 3.37
C ALA A 178 -31.38 -21.63 4.38
N GLN A 179 -32.67 -21.82 4.58
CA GLN A 179 -33.25 -22.81 5.45
C GLN A 179 -34.57 -23.38 4.84
N LEU A 180 -35.49 -23.84 5.67
CA LEU A 180 -36.75 -24.48 5.27
C LEU A 180 -37.59 -23.70 4.25
N GLN A 181 -37.74 -22.39 4.44
CA GLN A 181 -38.54 -21.56 3.54
C GLN A 181 -37.87 -21.39 2.17
N ARG A 182 -36.56 -21.33 2.16
CA ARG A 182 -35.73 -21.31 0.95
C ARG A 182 -34.63 -22.38 1.11
N PRO A 183 -34.84 -23.61 0.59
CA PRO A 183 -33.86 -24.66 0.72
C PRO A 183 -32.46 -24.21 0.19
N PRO A 184 -31.40 -24.56 0.89
CA PRO A 184 -30.05 -24.33 0.37
C PRO A 184 -29.79 -25.22 -0.85
N LEU A 185 -28.89 -24.75 -1.72
CA LEU A 185 -28.37 -25.58 -2.81
C LEU A 185 -27.50 -26.70 -2.23
N LEU A 186 -27.48 -27.83 -2.90
CA LEU A 186 -26.53 -28.90 -2.61
C LEU A 186 -25.15 -28.54 -3.14
N ASP A 187 -24.10 -29.19 -2.62
CA ASP A 187 -22.68 -28.85 -2.91
C ASP A 187 -22.30 -29.01 -4.39
N ASP A 188 -23.03 -29.85 -5.13
CA ASP A 188 -22.84 -30.13 -6.55
C ASP A 188 -23.72 -29.30 -7.49
N GLU A 189 -24.60 -28.47 -6.96
CA GLU A 189 -25.47 -27.62 -7.77
C GLU A 189 -24.71 -26.39 -8.28
N PRO A 190 -24.79 -26.08 -9.59
CA PRO A 190 -24.05 -24.96 -10.16
C PRO A 190 -24.59 -23.61 -9.67
N VAL A 191 -23.69 -22.73 -9.28
CA VAL A 191 -23.99 -21.37 -8.89
C VAL A 191 -23.52 -20.39 -9.97
N GLY A 192 -24.45 -19.56 -10.46
CA GLY A 192 -24.12 -18.50 -11.41
C GLY A 192 -23.32 -17.37 -10.74
N THR A 193 -22.12 -17.10 -11.25
CA THR A 193 -21.24 -16.02 -10.78
C THR A 193 -21.02 -14.94 -11.81
N GLU A 194 -21.54 -15.12 -13.02
CA GLU A 194 -21.36 -14.16 -14.13
C GLU A 194 -21.93 -12.79 -13.79
N VAL A 195 -21.17 -11.75 -14.14
CA VAL A 195 -21.60 -10.35 -14.11
C VAL A 195 -21.47 -9.74 -15.50
N VAL A 196 -22.47 -8.98 -15.91
CA VAL A 196 -22.44 -8.24 -17.18
C VAL A 196 -22.31 -6.76 -16.88
N ILE A 197 -21.18 -6.18 -17.24
CA ILE A 197 -20.92 -4.76 -17.15
C ILE A 197 -21.52 -4.07 -18.37
N GLY A 198 -22.36 -3.05 -18.14
CA GLY A 198 -23.04 -2.31 -19.19
C GLY A 198 -23.97 -3.21 -20.04
N PRO A 199 -24.99 -3.88 -19.46
CA PRO A 199 -25.82 -4.82 -20.19
C PRO A 199 -26.60 -4.18 -21.35
N ASN A 200 -26.79 -2.87 -21.33
CA ASN A 200 -27.46 -2.10 -22.39
C ASN A 200 -26.49 -1.45 -23.39
N SER A 201 -25.18 -1.57 -23.18
CA SER A 201 -24.19 -1.07 -24.12
C SER A 201 -24.15 -1.93 -25.39
N ARG A 202 -23.62 -1.39 -26.51
CA ARG A 202 -23.53 -2.17 -27.74
C ARG A 202 -22.56 -3.34 -27.65
N LYS A 203 -21.55 -3.23 -26.77
CA LYS A 203 -20.54 -4.27 -26.50
C LYS A 203 -20.45 -4.51 -25.00
N PRO A 204 -21.44 -5.18 -24.38
CA PRO A 204 -21.40 -5.44 -22.95
C PRO A 204 -20.21 -6.32 -22.59
N LEU A 205 -19.57 -6.06 -21.46
CA LEU A 205 -18.44 -6.83 -20.96
C LEU A 205 -18.93 -7.89 -19.96
N ARG A 206 -18.58 -9.16 -20.21
CA ARG A 206 -18.91 -10.29 -19.35
C ARG A 206 -17.72 -10.68 -18.49
N LEU A 207 -17.94 -10.79 -17.18
CA LEU A 207 -17.00 -11.33 -16.20
C LEU A 207 -17.59 -12.65 -15.66
N GLU A 208 -16.74 -13.67 -15.53
CA GLU A 208 -17.16 -14.98 -14.98
C GLU A 208 -17.33 -14.97 -13.46
N THR A 209 -16.80 -13.95 -12.80
CA THR A 209 -16.88 -13.74 -11.34
C THR A 209 -17.15 -12.27 -11.02
N PRO A 210 -17.89 -11.97 -9.92
CA PRO A 210 -18.18 -10.58 -9.51
C PRO A 210 -16.98 -9.88 -8.82
N LEU A 211 -15.79 -10.37 -9.03
CA LEU A 211 -14.54 -9.79 -8.51
C LEU A 211 -13.70 -9.31 -9.70
N MET A 212 -13.02 -8.19 -9.55
CA MET A 212 -12.07 -7.69 -10.54
C MET A 212 -10.84 -7.09 -9.86
N VAL A 213 -9.73 -7.01 -10.58
CA VAL A 213 -8.53 -6.32 -10.11
C VAL A 213 -8.73 -4.81 -10.25
N SER A 214 -8.72 -4.12 -9.11
CA SER A 214 -8.98 -2.69 -9.01
C SER A 214 -7.91 -1.83 -9.70
N ASP A 215 -8.22 -0.55 -9.83
CA ASP A 215 -7.36 0.48 -10.42
C ASP A 215 -6.10 0.70 -9.60
N MET A 216 -4.97 0.28 -10.13
CA MET A 216 -3.65 0.48 -9.56
C MET A 216 -2.70 0.99 -10.62
N SER A 217 -2.21 2.23 -10.45
CA SER A 217 -1.41 2.90 -11.47
C SER A 217 -0.01 2.30 -11.62
N PHE A 218 0.51 2.32 -12.85
CA PHE A 218 1.93 2.06 -13.09
C PHE A 218 2.80 3.15 -12.43
N GLY A 219 3.73 2.72 -11.61
CA GLY A 219 4.54 3.56 -10.71
C GLY A 219 4.11 3.46 -9.25
N ALA A 220 2.85 3.09 -8.94
CA ALA A 220 2.46 2.53 -7.65
C ALA A 220 2.79 1.03 -7.60
N LEU A 221 2.53 0.31 -8.69
CA LEU A 221 3.01 -1.05 -8.93
C LEU A 221 4.09 -1.07 -10.01
N SER A 222 4.95 -2.08 -9.99
CA SER A 222 5.91 -2.37 -11.07
C SER A 222 5.20 -2.95 -12.29
N GLU A 223 5.88 -2.95 -13.45
CA GLU A 223 5.38 -3.54 -14.69
C GLU A 223 5.13 -5.04 -14.54
N GLU A 224 6.03 -5.76 -13.85
CA GLU A 224 5.92 -7.19 -13.59
C GLU A 224 4.70 -7.51 -12.71
N ALA A 225 4.47 -6.71 -11.67
CA ALA A 225 3.31 -6.89 -10.79
C ALA A 225 2.00 -6.65 -11.53
N LYS A 226 1.94 -5.62 -12.38
CA LYS A 226 0.75 -5.34 -13.21
C LYS A 226 0.50 -6.45 -14.23
N LEU A 227 1.55 -6.95 -14.89
CA LEU A 227 1.45 -8.07 -15.81
C LEU A 227 0.97 -9.35 -15.11
N ALA A 228 1.53 -9.67 -13.94
CA ALA A 228 1.13 -10.84 -13.17
C ALA A 228 -0.35 -10.78 -12.75
N LEU A 229 -0.81 -9.62 -12.28
CA LEU A 229 -2.22 -9.39 -11.94
C LEU A 229 -3.14 -9.51 -13.16
N SER A 230 -2.70 -9.00 -14.31
CA SER A 230 -3.45 -9.10 -15.57
C SER A 230 -3.62 -10.55 -16.02
N MET A 231 -2.53 -11.32 -16.00
CA MET A 231 -2.58 -12.75 -16.31
C MET A 231 -3.44 -13.54 -15.31
N GLY A 232 -3.34 -13.21 -14.01
CA GLY A 232 -4.17 -13.83 -12.98
C GLY A 232 -5.66 -13.52 -13.16
N ALA A 233 -6.00 -12.28 -13.49
CA ALA A 233 -7.37 -11.87 -13.80
C ALA A 233 -7.93 -12.60 -15.04
N GLU A 234 -7.12 -12.76 -16.09
CA GLU A 234 -7.52 -13.53 -17.28
C GLU A 234 -7.81 -14.99 -16.95
N LEU A 235 -6.92 -15.64 -16.18
CA LEU A 235 -7.11 -17.02 -15.75
C LEU A 235 -8.35 -17.20 -14.87
N ALA A 236 -8.72 -16.18 -14.09
CA ALA A 236 -9.93 -16.18 -13.26
C ALA A 236 -11.19 -15.75 -14.02
N GLY A 237 -11.12 -15.50 -15.32
CA GLY A 237 -12.25 -15.07 -16.12
C GLY A 237 -12.76 -13.67 -15.76
N THR A 238 -11.89 -12.80 -15.22
CA THR A 238 -12.27 -11.46 -14.77
C THR A 238 -11.38 -10.36 -15.37
N GLY A 239 -11.68 -9.12 -15.03
CA GLY A 239 -11.00 -7.95 -15.58
C GLY A 239 -9.97 -7.31 -14.66
N ILE A 240 -9.16 -6.45 -15.28
CA ILE A 240 -8.20 -5.58 -14.61
C ILE A 240 -8.28 -4.17 -15.21
N CYS A 241 -7.95 -3.16 -14.41
CA CYS A 241 -7.96 -1.77 -14.83
C CYS A 241 -6.55 -1.18 -14.97
N SER A 242 -6.38 -0.29 -15.95
CA SER A 242 -5.11 0.43 -16.17
C SER A 242 -4.65 1.25 -14.98
N GLY A 243 -5.57 1.81 -14.19
CA GLY A 243 -5.29 2.89 -13.26
C GLY A 243 -4.90 4.19 -13.97
N GLU A 244 -4.73 5.27 -13.21
CA GLU A 244 -4.50 6.62 -13.74
C GLU A 244 -3.10 6.87 -14.33
N GLY A 245 -2.18 5.93 -14.17
CA GLY A 245 -0.77 6.08 -14.59
C GLY A 245 -0.49 5.84 -16.08
N GLY A 246 -1.53 5.67 -16.89
CA GLY A 246 -1.44 5.24 -18.27
C GLY A 246 -1.49 3.72 -18.40
N MET A 247 -1.77 3.26 -19.62
CA MET A 247 -1.91 1.84 -19.95
C MET A 247 -0.59 1.24 -20.39
N LEU A 248 -0.22 0.11 -19.80
CA LEU A 248 0.89 -0.74 -20.28
C LEU A 248 0.40 -1.70 -21.34
N ASP A 249 1.10 -1.76 -22.47
CA ASP A 249 0.71 -2.62 -23.60
C ASP A 249 0.73 -4.10 -23.22
N GLY A 250 1.73 -4.55 -22.46
CA GLY A 250 1.84 -5.93 -22.00
C GLY A 250 0.73 -6.34 -21.03
N GLU A 251 0.36 -5.47 -20.11
CA GLU A 251 -0.76 -5.66 -19.19
C GLU A 251 -2.09 -5.79 -19.95
N GLN A 252 -2.34 -4.87 -20.89
CA GLN A 252 -3.56 -4.87 -21.67
C GLN A 252 -3.65 -6.11 -22.57
N ALA A 253 -2.56 -6.50 -23.21
CA ALA A 253 -2.52 -7.68 -24.09
C ALA A 253 -2.72 -9.01 -23.34
N ALA A 254 -2.42 -9.05 -22.05
CA ALA A 254 -2.56 -10.23 -21.19
C ALA A 254 -3.97 -10.44 -20.61
N ASN A 255 -4.93 -9.52 -20.88
CA ASN A 255 -6.30 -9.63 -20.37
C ASN A 255 -7.32 -9.23 -21.41
N SER A 256 -8.26 -10.11 -21.68
CA SER A 256 -9.34 -9.91 -22.66
C SER A 256 -10.54 -9.12 -22.13
N ARG A 257 -10.51 -8.73 -20.84
CA ARG A 257 -11.56 -8.00 -20.12
C ARG A 257 -11.00 -6.74 -19.47
N TYR A 258 -10.27 -5.92 -20.25
CA TYR A 258 -9.47 -4.82 -19.78
C TYR A 258 -10.26 -3.51 -19.67
N PHE A 259 -10.14 -2.83 -18.52
CA PHE A 259 -10.75 -1.54 -18.23
C PHE A 259 -9.74 -0.42 -18.37
N TYR A 260 -10.12 0.69 -18.98
CA TYR A 260 -9.33 1.90 -19.06
C TYR A 260 -9.85 2.95 -18.08
N GLU A 261 -9.01 3.41 -17.15
CA GLU A 261 -9.30 4.55 -16.26
C GLU A 261 -8.78 5.85 -16.88
N LEU A 262 -9.66 6.83 -17.05
CA LEU A 262 -9.29 8.20 -17.38
C LEU A 262 -9.41 9.08 -16.12
N ALA A 263 -8.27 9.52 -15.59
CA ALA A 263 -8.21 10.49 -14.49
C ALA A 263 -7.98 11.92 -15.01
N SER A 264 -8.13 12.90 -14.13
CA SER A 264 -8.10 14.33 -14.46
C SER A 264 -6.79 14.82 -15.09
N ALA A 265 -5.66 14.17 -14.81
CA ALA A 265 -4.38 14.49 -15.43
C ALA A 265 -4.19 13.90 -16.83
N ARG A 266 -5.01 12.91 -17.23
CA ARG A 266 -4.96 12.25 -18.54
C ARG A 266 -3.57 11.68 -18.88
N PHE A 267 -2.83 11.15 -17.89
CA PHE A 267 -1.48 10.62 -18.12
C PHE A 267 -1.47 9.54 -19.19
N GLY A 268 -0.63 9.75 -20.22
CA GLY A 268 -0.45 8.79 -21.32
C GLY A 268 -1.72 8.40 -22.07
N PHE A 269 -2.78 9.21 -21.98
CA PHE A 269 -4.04 8.97 -22.67
C PHE A 269 -3.88 9.05 -24.20
N SER A 270 -4.48 8.09 -24.88
CA SER A 270 -4.79 8.21 -26.31
C SER A 270 -6.02 7.37 -26.66
N MET A 271 -6.79 7.81 -27.64
CA MET A 271 -7.97 7.09 -28.09
C MET A 271 -7.61 5.71 -28.69
N ASP A 272 -6.45 5.58 -29.31
CA ASP A 272 -5.94 4.30 -29.86
C ASP A 272 -5.74 3.25 -28.76
N LYS A 273 -5.35 3.67 -27.56
CA LYS A 273 -5.26 2.78 -26.39
C LYS A 273 -6.65 2.35 -25.92
N VAL A 274 -7.59 3.27 -25.86
CA VAL A 274 -8.98 3.00 -25.43
C VAL A 274 -9.68 2.04 -26.40
N GLN A 275 -9.41 2.12 -27.70
CA GLN A 275 -9.98 1.20 -28.69
C GLN A 275 -9.61 -0.26 -28.47
N ARG A 276 -8.55 -0.55 -27.73
CA ARG A 276 -8.11 -1.90 -27.37
C ARG A 276 -8.75 -2.44 -26.08
N CYS A 277 -9.52 -1.60 -25.39
CA CYS A 277 -10.12 -1.93 -24.10
C CYS A 277 -11.58 -2.39 -24.23
N GLN A 278 -12.09 -3.08 -23.22
CA GLN A 278 -13.44 -3.65 -23.22
C GLN A 278 -14.40 -2.85 -22.32
N ALA A 279 -13.90 -1.99 -21.47
CA ALA A 279 -14.66 -1.02 -20.70
C ALA A 279 -13.81 0.24 -20.46
N PHE A 280 -14.48 1.34 -20.17
CA PHE A 280 -13.86 2.63 -19.91
C PHE A 280 -14.55 3.32 -18.73
N HIS A 281 -13.81 3.95 -17.85
CA HIS A 281 -14.44 4.79 -16.83
C HIS A 281 -13.66 6.06 -16.50
N PHE A 282 -14.41 7.06 -16.08
CA PHE A 282 -13.89 8.30 -15.55
C PHE A 282 -13.59 8.15 -14.06
N LYS A 283 -12.45 8.64 -13.62
CA LYS A 283 -12.14 8.79 -12.21
C LYS A 283 -12.61 10.14 -11.70
N GLY A 284 -13.78 10.18 -11.08
CA GLY A 284 -14.35 11.37 -10.43
C GLY A 284 -13.90 11.50 -8.97
N GLY A 285 -13.52 10.38 -8.32
CA GLY A 285 -13.08 10.37 -6.96
C GLY A 285 -12.32 9.10 -6.59
N GLN A 286 -11.88 9.05 -5.34
CA GLN A 286 -11.17 7.91 -4.78
C GLN A 286 -11.46 7.86 -3.28
N ALA A 287 -11.74 6.67 -2.74
CA ALA A 287 -12.01 6.47 -1.32
C ALA A 287 -10.87 6.98 -0.43
N ALA A 288 -11.21 7.35 0.81
CA ALA A 288 -10.31 7.75 1.88
C ALA A 288 -9.49 9.03 1.63
N LYS A 289 -9.82 9.83 0.63
CA LYS A 289 -9.20 11.15 0.42
C LYS A 289 -10.15 12.13 -0.24
N THR A 290 -9.83 13.43 -0.19
CA THR A 290 -10.53 14.49 -0.91
C THR A 290 -10.40 14.33 -2.42
N GLY A 291 -11.06 15.17 -3.22
CA GLY A 291 -11.01 15.17 -4.69
C GLY A 291 -9.62 15.39 -5.31
N THR A 292 -8.56 15.44 -4.52
CA THR A 292 -7.18 15.45 -5.02
C THR A 292 -6.89 14.14 -5.75
N GLY A 293 -6.41 14.22 -6.97
CA GLY A 293 -6.02 13.06 -7.78
C GLY A 293 -4.77 12.36 -7.26
N GLY A 294 -4.21 11.45 -8.06
CA GLY A 294 -2.97 10.75 -7.74
C GLY A 294 -1.76 11.70 -7.71
N HIS A 295 -0.79 11.34 -6.89
CA HIS A 295 0.48 12.03 -6.83
C HIS A 295 1.63 11.03 -6.85
N LEU A 296 2.53 11.12 -7.82
CA LEU A 296 3.78 10.38 -7.87
C LEU A 296 4.95 11.38 -7.92
N PRO A 297 5.85 11.36 -6.91
CA PRO A 297 6.95 12.32 -6.86
C PRO A 297 7.93 12.14 -8.03
N GLY A 298 8.54 13.25 -8.48
CA GLY A 298 9.37 13.29 -9.67
C GLY A 298 10.56 12.33 -9.65
N ASN A 299 11.13 12.05 -8.48
CA ASN A 299 12.20 11.06 -8.32
C ASN A 299 11.78 9.63 -8.71
N LYS A 300 10.48 9.33 -8.73
CA LYS A 300 9.92 8.05 -9.21
C LYS A 300 9.48 8.11 -10.67
N VAL A 301 9.27 9.32 -11.23
CA VAL A 301 8.85 9.52 -12.61
C VAL A 301 10.08 9.53 -13.51
N VAL A 302 10.66 8.35 -13.75
CA VAL A 302 11.87 8.17 -14.58
C VAL A 302 11.70 6.95 -15.48
N GLY A 303 12.52 6.88 -16.54
CA GLY A 303 12.52 5.74 -17.46
C GLY A 303 11.13 5.40 -18.00
N ARG A 304 10.75 4.14 -17.89
CA ARG A 304 9.47 3.61 -18.41
C ARG A 304 8.25 4.28 -17.78
N ILE A 305 8.31 4.70 -16.51
CA ILE A 305 7.19 5.40 -15.84
C ILE A 305 6.94 6.77 -16.48
N ALA A 306 8.00 7.53 -16.74
CA ALA A 306 7.90 8.83 -17.41
C ALA A 306 7.32 8.67 -18.83
N GLU A 307 7.83 7.70 -19.57
CA GLU A 307 7.39 7.38 -20.94
C GLU A 307 5.88 7.04 -20.99
N VAL A 308 5.42 6.10 -20.17
CA VAL A 308 4.03 5.62 -20.18
C VAL A 308 3.06 6.71 -19.74
N ARG A 309 3.47 7.57 -18.81
CA ARG A 309 2.68 8.72 -18.37
C ARG A 309 2.71 9.91 -19.33
N GLY A 310 3.67 9.94 -20.26
CA GLY A 310 3.86 11.07 -21.17
C GLY A 310 4.44 12.30 -20.47
N LEU A 311 5.29 12.10 -19.46
CA LEU A 311 5.93 13.16 -18.66
C LEU A 311 7.44 13.20 -18.92
N GLN A 312 8.06 14.36 -18.62
CA GLN A 312 9.51 14.45 -18.61
C GLN A 312 10.11 13.70 -17.41
N PRO A 313 11.26 13.02 -17.57
CA PRO A 313 11.95 12.40 -16.44
C PRO A 313 12.22 13.42 -15.32
N GLY A 314 11.84 13.08 -14.08
CA GLY A 314 11.98 13.96 -12.92
C GLY A 314 10.79 14.89 -12.67
N GLU A 315 9.84 14.98 -13.59
CA GLU A 315 8.62 15.75 -13.43
C GLU A 315 7.64 15.01 -12.50
N SER A 316 7.16 15.68 -11.42
CA SER A 316 6.16 15.09 -10.55
C SER A 316 4.83 14.89 -11.26
N ALA A 317 4.27 13.68 -11.20
CA ALA A 317 2.95 13.40 -11.74
C ALA A 317 1.88 13.78 -10.71
N VAL A 318 1.19 14.90 -10.94
CA VAL A 318 0.14 15.42 -10.06
C VAL A 318 -1.16 15.50 -10.85
N SER A 319 -2.18 14.77 -10.40
CA SER A 319 -3.52 14.86 -10.98
C SER A 319 -4.27 16.05 -10.35
N PRO A 320 -4.89 16.93 -11.15
CA PRO A 320 -5.80 17.94 -10.64
C PRO A 320 -6.95 17.33 -9.81
N ALA A 321 -7.51 18.11 -8.91
CA ALA A 321 -8.63 17.66 -8.05
C ALA A 321 -9.90 17.30 -8.84
N ARG A 322 -10.04 17.81 -10.05
CA ARG A 322 -11.12 17.52 -11.01
C ARG A 322 -10.58 17.65 -12.43
N PHE A 323 -11.32 17.21 -13.41
CA PHE A 323 -11.03 17.54 -14.82
C PHE A 323 -11.12 19.05 -15.00
N PRO A 324 -10.04 19.74 -15.44
CA PRO A 324 -10.00 21.20 -15.49
C PRO A 324 -11.02 21.81 -16.45
N ASP A 325 -11.29 21.11 -17.54
CA ASP A 325 -12.11 21.54 -18.67
C ASP A 325 -13.55 21.00 -18.61
N TRP A 326 -13.88 20.10 -17.67
CA TRP A 326 -15.21 19.52 -17.52
C TRP A 326 -15.85 19.95 -16.22
N THR A 327 -17.03 20.51 -16.29
CA THR A 327 -17.73 21.10 -15.14
C THR A 327 -19.17 20.60 -14.97
N THR A 328 -19.72 19.98 -16.00
CA THR A 328 -21.10 19.49 -16.05
C THR A 328 -21.16 18.01 -16.47
N PRO A 329 -22.22 17.28 -16.14
CA PRO A 329 -22.44 15.93 -16.66
C PRO A 329 -22.43 15.86 -18.20
N ALA A 330 -22.84 16.92 -18.87
CA ALA A 330 -22.83 16.99 -20.34
C ALA A 330 -21.41 16.91 -20.91
N ASP A 331 -20.42 17.51 -20.27
CA ASP A 331 -19.02 17.44 -20.72
C ASP A 331 -18.50 15.98 -20.70
N TYR A 332 -18.86 15.22 -19.68
CA TYR A 332 -18.51 13.79 -19.57
C TYR A 332 -19.27 12.96 -20.60
N ARG A 333 -20.57 13.24 -20.82
CA ARG A 333 -21.38 12.56 -21.83
C ARG A 333 -20.81 12.74 -23.23
N ASP A 334 -20.46 13.96 -23.60
CA ASP A 334 -19.92 14.29 -24.92
C ASP A 334 -18.59 13.55 -25.17
N PHE A 335 -17.77 13.39 -24.15
CA PHE A 335 -16.56 12.59 -24.25
C PHE A 335 -16.85 11.08 -24.24
N ALA A 336 -17.80 10.61 -23.43
CA ALA A 336 -18.26 9.22 -23.43
C ALA A 336 -18.78 8.78 -24.81
N ASP A 337 -19.49 9.67 -25.50
CA ASP A 337 -20.00 9.41 -26.85
C ASP A 337 -18.86 9.29 -27.89
N GLN A 338 -17.80 10.09 -27.76
CA GLN A 338 -16.58 9.92 -28.57
C GLN A 338 -15.91 8.55 -28.30
N VAL A 339 -15.84 8.13 -27.03
CA VAL A 339 -15.30 6.80 -26.68
C VAL A 339 -16.19 5.69 -27.28
N ARG A 340 -17.51 5.80 -27.15
CA ARG A 340 -18.45 4.83 -27.73
C ARG A 340 -18.32 4.75 -29.27
N GLU A 341 -18.19 5.88 -29.94
CA GLU A 341 -17.98 5.93 -31.38
C GLU A 341 -16.67 5.24 -31.75
N ALA A 342 -15.58 5.61 -31.13
CA ALA A 342 -14.24 5.10 -31.42
C ALA A 342 -14.09 3.59 -31.15
N THR A 343 -14.79 3.05 -30.14
CA THR A 343 -14.68 1.64 -29.73
C THR A 343 -15.79 0.75 -30.32
N GLY A 344 -16.83 1.34 -30.91
CA GLY A 344 -18.04 0.65 -31.32
C GLY A 344 -19.00 0.32 -30.19
N GLY A 345 -18.89 1.01 -29.03
CA GLY A 345 -19.85 1.04 -27.94
C GLY A 345 -19.53 0.14 -26.74
N ILE A 346 -18.31 0.20 -26.22
CA ILE A 346 -17.96 -0.41 -24.93
C ILE A 346 -18.68 0.29 -23.77
N PRO A 347 -18.87 -0.35 -22.59
CA PRO A 347 -19.45 0.26 -21.43
C PRO A 347 -18.63 1.43 -20.90
N ILE A 348 -19.34 2.46 -20.44
CA ILE A 348 -18.76 3.65 -19.81
C ILE A 348 -19.17 3.70 -18.35
N GLY A 349 -18.22 3.90 -17.45
CA GLY A 349 -18.43 3.93 -16.03
C GLY A 349 -17.86 5.13 -15.30
N PHE A 350 -18.09 5.16 -13.99
CA PHE A 350 -17.50 6.15 -13.09
C PHE A 350 -16.93 5.49 -11.84
N LYS A 351 -15.72 5.88 -11.49
CA LYS A 351 -15.12 5.59 -10.19
C LYS A 351 -15.33 6.79 -9.28
N LEU A 352 -16.07 6.59 -8.21
CA LEU A 352 -16.47 7.62 -7.26
C LEU A 352 -16.07 7.23 -5.84
N SER A 353 -15.99 8.19 -4.93
CA SER A 353 -16.01 7.92 -3.49
C SER A 353 -17.43 8.14 -2.95
N ALA A 354 -17.85 7.26 -2.03
CA ALA A 354 -19.20 7.30 -1.51
C ALA A 354 -19.38 8.41 -0.45
N GLN A 355 -19.43 9.67 -0.87
CA GLN A 355 -19.67 10.84 -0.01
C GLN A 355 -21.13 11.28 -0.11
N HIS A 356 -21.51 11.99 -1.15
CA HIS A 356 -22.88 12.31 -1.53
C HIS A 356 -23.33 11.43 -2.68
N ILE A 357 -23.20 10.13 -2.49
CA ILE A 357 -23.20 9.13 -3.57
C ILE A 357 -24.50 9.11 -4.38
N GLU A 358 -25.64 9.39 -3.75
CA GLU A 358 -26.94 9.45 -4.46
C GLU A 358 -26.91 10.54 -5.54
N ARG A 359 -26.41 11.74 -5.22
CA ARG A 359 -26.30 12.85 -6.17
C ARG A 359 -25.22 12.62 -7.22
N ASP A 360 -24.13 11.97 -6.82
CA ASP A 360 -23.03 11.63 -7.73
C ASP A 360 -23.47 10.54 -8.73
N ILE A 361 -24.31 9.59 -8.31
CA ILE A 361 -24.91 8.59 -9.19
C ILE A 361 -25.89 9.27 -10.15
N ASP A 362 -26.74 10.18 -9.68
CA ASP A 362 -27.65 10.94 -10.56
C ASP A 362 -26.86 11.69 -11.64
N ALA A 363 -25.76 12.36 -11.28
CA ALA A 363 -24.88 13.05 -12.23
C ALA A 363 -24.20 12.08 -13.20
N ALA A 364 -23.78 10.90 -12.75
CA ALA A 364 -23.20 9.88 -13.60
C ALA A 364 -24.23 9.31 -14.60
N LEU A 365 -25.46 9.09 -14.16
CA LEU A 365 -26.57 8.68 -15.04
C LEU A 365 -26.92 9.75 -16.07
N GLU A 366 -26.92 11.03 -15.69
CA GLU A 366 -27.07 12.14 -16.62
C GLU A 366 -25.92 12.18 -17.66
N ALA A 367 -24.71 11.80 -17.24
CA ALA A 367 -23.55 11.61 -18.11
C ALA A 367 -23.57 10.29 -18.89
N THR A 368 -24.68 9.55 -18.86
CA THR A 368 -24.92 8.27 -19.57
C THR A 368 -24.01 7.12 -19.14
N ALA A 369 -23.73 7.01 -17.83
CA ALA A 369 -22.99 5.87 -17.30
C ALA A 369 -23.72 4.53 -17.51
N ASP A 370 -22.95 3.51 -17.81
CA ASP A 370 -23.41 2.11 -17.93
C ASP A 370 -23.09 1.31 -16.65
N TYR A 371 -22.08 1.75 -15.83
CA TYR A 371 -21.66 1.12 -14.57
C TYR A 371 -20.89 2.08 -13.65
#